data_f58e5b80ca7f9cad5bcadf6b59acbcea
#
_entry.id   f58e5b80ca7f9cad5bcadf6b59acbcea
#
_cell.length_a   1.000
_cell.length_b   1.000
_cell.length_c   1.000
_cell.angle_alpha   90.00
_cell.angle_beta   90.00
_cell.angle_gamma   90.00
#
_symmetry.space_group_name_H-M   'P 1'
#
loop_
_entity.id
_entity.type
_entity.pdbx_description
1 polymer ?
#
loop_
_entity_poly.entity_id
_entity_poly.type
_entity_poly.pdbx_seq_one_letter_code
_entity_poly.pdbx_strand_id
1 'polypeptide(L)'
;ESADGSGGRVFQSCAALAGSLSLGQRLLLDDGLIELTVTRFDGDDIECLVVNDGVLGQRKSINVPGAQLPLPAVTDQDRSDLLLGIQQGVDVVAASFVRDGAGVREIKRFLADNGGAGIAVIAKIEAAGALDNIHDIVREADGIMVARGDLGVEVPAYRVPYLQKEIIHL
;
A
#
# COMPACT_ATOMS: atom_id res chain seq x y z
N GLU A 1 7.96 6.25 21.41
CA GLU A 1 8.45 5.15 22.27
C GLU A 1 7.99 3.83 21.63
N SER A 2 8.93 2.93 21.32
CA SER A 2 8.60 1.62 20.77
C SER A 2 7.99 0.76 21.88
N ALA A 3 6.70 0.40 21.77
CA ALA A 3 6.15 -0.64 22.61
C ALA A 3 6.73 -2.00 22.16
N ASP A 4 7.19 -2.80 23.10
CA ASP A 4 7.79 -4.11 22.83
C ASP A 4 6.78 -5.24 22.60
N GLY A 5 5.55 -4.91 22.25
CA GLY A 5 4.49 -5.89 21.96
C GLY A 5 4.08 -6.77 23.15
N SER A 6 4.36 -6.35 24.38
CA SER A 6 3.92 -7.04 25.58
C SER A 6 2.61 -6.47 26.11
N GLY A 7 1.79 -7.29 26.77
CA GLY A 7 0.56 -6.83 27.45
C GLY A 7 -0.58 -6.41 26.54
N GLY A 8 -0.67 -6.95 25.32
CA GLY A 8 -1.78 -6.65 24.39
C GLY A 8 -1.63 -5.32 23.65
N ARG A 9 -0.45 -4.70 23.65
CA ARG A 9 -0.14 -3.48 22.88
C ARG A 9 0.95 -3.77 21.86
N VAL A 10 0.81 -3.19 20.65
CA VAL A 10 1.81 -3.25 19.58
C VAL A 10 2.06 -1.85 19.06
N PHE A 11 3.29 -1.59 18.65
CA PHE A 11 3.67 -0.33 18.02
C PHE A 11 3.33 -0.37 16.53
N GLN A 12 2.82 0.76 16.00
CA GLN A 12 2.67 1.01 14.58
C GLN A 12 3.39 2.30 14.19
N SER A 13 3.96 2.36 12.99
CA SER A 13 4.84 3.45 12.54
C SER A 13 4.13 4.57 11.77
N CYS A 14 2.84 4.42 11.42
CA CYS A 14 2.10 5.40 10.64
C CYS A 14 1.37 6.39 11.56
N ALA A 15 1.94 7.56 11.79
CA ALA A 15 1.34 8.59 12.65
C ALA A 15 -0.07 9.03 12.22
N ALA A 16 -0.37 8.95 10.90
CA ALA A 16 -1.68 9.33 10.36
C ALA A 16 -2.75 8.24 10.53
N LEU A 17 -2.39 7.04 11.02
CA LEU A 17 -3.30 5.90 11.04
C LEU A 17 -4.55 6.18 11.88
N ALA A 18 -4.39 6.61 13.13
CA ALA A 18 -5.51 6.87 14.04
C ALA A 18 -6.51 7.88 13.47
N GLY A 19 -6.00 8.97 12.86
CA GLY A 19 -6.83 10.02 12.25
C GLY A 19 -7.53 9.60 10.94
N SER A 20 -7.15 8.47 10.37
CA SER A 20 -7.68 7.95 9.10
C SER A 20 -8.67 6.81 9.28
N LEU A 21 -8.92 6.40 10.52
CA LEU A 21 -9.78 5.27 10.86
C LEU A 21 -11.13 5.73 11.41
N SER A 22 -12.11 4.83 11.34
CA SER A 22 -13.44 4.99 11.93
C SER A 22 -13.74 3.83 12.88
N LEU A 23 -14.66 4.05 13.83
CA LEU A 23 -15.16 2.98 14.68
C LEU A 23 -15.82 1.88 13.85
N GLY A 24 -15.55 0.64 14.19
CA GLY A 24 -16.03 -0.54 13.46
C GLY A 24 -15.22 -0.89 12.20
N GLN A 25 -14.21 -0.09 11.87
CA GLN A 25 -13.36 -0.37 10.70
C GLN A 25 -12.47 -1.58 10.95
N ARG A 26 -12.27 -2.37 9.88
CA ARG A 26 -11.39 -3.53 9.90
C ARG A 26 -9.95 -3.10 9.70
N LEU A 27 -9.06 -3.67 10.50
CA LEU A 27 -7.62 -3.64 10.32
C LEU A 27 -7.15 -5.06 10.06
N LEU A 28 -6.32 -5.24 9.06
CA LEU A 28 -5.76 -6.53 8.68
C LEU A 28 -4.25 -6.49 8.89
N LEU A 29 -3.74 -7.39 9.71
CA LEU A 29 -2.32 -7.49 10.02
C LEU A 29 -1.73 -8.72 9.32
N ASP A 30 -0.45 -8.62 8.95
CA ASP A 30 0.31 -9.72 8.34
C ASP A 30 -0.44 -10.31 7.14
N ASP A 31 -0.69 -9.46 6.13
CA ASP A 31 -1.38 -9.81 4.89
C ASP A 31 -2.77 -10.43 5.10
N GLY A 32 -3.46 -9.99 6.14
CA GLY A 32 -4.82 -10.42 6.48
C GLY A 32 -4.90 -11.70 7.31
N LEU A 33 -3.77 -12.21 7.82
CA LEU A 33 -3.77 -13.38 8.71
C LEU A 33 -4.42 -13.09 10.06
N ILE A 34 -4.35 -11.84 10.53
CA ILE A 34 -4.98 -11.40 11.77
C ILE A 34 -5.92 -10.24 11.44
N GLU A 35 -7.17 -10.39 11.83
CA GLU A 35 -8.20 -9.36 11.68
C GLU A 35 -8.51 -8.71 13.02
N LEU A 36 -8.55 -7.37 13.01
CA LEU A 36 -8.95 -6.54 14.13
C LEU A 36 -10.13 -5.66 13.72
N THR A 37 -10.97 -5.29 14.67
CA THR A 37 -12.02 -4.28 14.50
C THR A 37 -11.76 -3.12 15.44
N VAL A 38 -11.74 -1.88 14.95
CA VAL A 38 -11.56 -0.67 15.77
C VAL A 38 -12.76 -0.48 16.69
N THR A 39 -12.50 -0.39 18.00
CA THR A 39 -13.55 -0.24 19.02
C THR A 39 -13.50 1.12 19.71
N ARG A 40 -12.32 1.73 19.85
CA ARG A 40 -12.16 3.02 20.53
C ARG A 40 -10.86 3.70 20.10
N PHE A 41 -10.80 5.02 20.26
CA PHE A 41 -9.57 5.82 20.17
C PHE A 41 -9.28 6.45 21.53
N ASP A 42 -8.01 6.46 21.93
CA ASP A 42 -7.51 7.12 23.12
C ASP A 42 -6.22 7.91 22.74
N GLY A 43 -6.40 9.15 22.34
CA GLY A 43 -5.35 9.93 21.70
C GLY A 43 -4.91 9.25 20.40
N ASP A 44 -3.62 8.92 20.29
CA ASP A 44 -3.03 8.21 19.15
C ASP A 44 -3.14 6.68 19.27
N ASP A 45 -3.59 6.17 20.42
CA ASP A 45 -3.82 4.75 20.61
C ASP A 45 -5.14 4.31 19.96
N ILE A 46 -5.11 3.17 19.28
CA ILE A 46 -6.25 2.55 18.63
C ILE A 46 -6.59 1.27 19.37
N GLU A 47 -7.71 1.24 20.08
CA GLU A 47 -8.20 0.03 20.70
C GLU A 47 -8.98 -0.81 19.69
N CYS A 48 -8.64 -2.08 19.62
CA CYS A 48 -9.24 -3.00 18.67
C CYS A 48 -9.70 -4.30 19.35
N LEU A 49 -10.79 -4.85 18.86
CA LEU A 49 -11.18 -6.22 19.13
C LEU A 49 -10.44 -7.15 18.18
N VAL A 50 -9.78 -8.16 18.70
CA VAL A 50 -9.17 -9.24 17.90
C VAL A 50 -10.30 -10.18 17.43
N VAL A 51 -10.45 -10.33 16.11
CA VAL A 51 -11.54 -11.12 15.51
C VAL A 51 -11.12 -12.59 15.38
N ASN A 52 -9.86 -12.85 15.05
CA ASN A 52 -9.33 -14.20 14.96
C ASN A 52 -7.93 -14.31 15.57
N ASP A 53 -7.59 -15.49 16.05
CA ASP A 53 -6.28 -15.76 16.64
C ASP A 53 -5.15 -15.77 15.60
N GLY A 54 -3.94 -15.43 16.05
CA GLY A 54 -2.75 -15.45 15.22
C GLY A 54 -1.49 -15.11 16.02
N VAL A 55 -0.34 -15.33 15.39
CA VAL A 55 0.97 -14.93 15.94
C VAL A 55 1.48 -13.76 15.14
N LEU A 56 1.53 -12.59 15.75
CA LEU A 56 2.02 -11.38 15.11
C LEU A 56 3.55 -11.28 15.24
N GLY A 57 4.24 -11.35 14.11
CA GLY A 57 5.67 -11.12 14.02
C GLY A 57 6.02 -9.63 14.01
N GLN A 58 7.33 -9.33 14.03
CA GLN A 58 7.82 -7.96 13.89
C GLN A 58 7.77 -7.49 12.43
N ARG A 59 7.60 -6.18 12.21
CA ARG A 59 7.62 -5.51 10.89
C ARG A 59 6.59 -6.07 9.92
N LYS A 60 5.39 -6.37 10.43
CA LYS A 60 4.29 -6.86 9.61
C LYS A 60 3.45 -5.71 9.06
N SER A 61 2.85 -5.96 7.90
CA SER A 61 1.97 -5.01 7.23
C SER A 61 0.70 -4.75 8.03
N ILE A 62 0.17 -3.55 7.87
CA ILE A 62 -1.19 -3.17 8.30
C ILE A 62 -1.94 -2.74 7.06
N ASN A 63 -2.98 -3.47 6.70
CA ASN A 63 -3.91 -3.07 5.64
C ASN A 63 -5.21 -2.55 6.27
N VAL A 64 -5.74 -1.51 5.68
CA VAL A 64 -6.99 -0.89 6.12
C VAL A 64 -7.92 -0.75 4.92
N PRO A 65 -8.65 -1.82 4.57
CA PRO A 65 -9.52 -1.81 3.40
C PRO A 65 -10.51 -0.64 3.46
N GLY A 66 -10.53 0.16 2.38
CA GLY A 66 -11.41 1.32 2.27
C GLY A 66 -10.94 2.60 2.96
N ALA A 67 -9.84 2.62 3.70
CA ALA A 67 -9.28 3.85 4.25
C ALA A 67 -8.38 4.56 3.22
N GLN A 68 -8.45 5.89 3.24
CA GLN A 68 -7.53 6.73 2.49
C GLN A 68 -6.49 7.32 3.44
N LEU A 69 -5.32 6.69 3.48
CA LEU A 69 -4.20 7.22 4.26
C LEU A 69 -3.54 8.39 3.52
N PRO A 70 -3.28 9.53 4.18
CA PRO A 70 -2.63 10.69 3.58
C PRO A 70 -1.11 10.46 3.47
N LEU A 71 -0.72 9.37 2.81
CA LEU A 71 0.67 9.04 2.58
C LEU A 71 1.13 9.62 1.25
N PRO A 72 2.37 10.14 1.14
CA PRO A 72 2.92 10.59 -0.13
C PRO A 72 3.00 9.42 -1.12
N ALA A 73 2.91 9.72 -2.41
CA ALA A 73 3.07 8.70 -3.46
C ALA A 73 4.53 8.20 -3.53
N VAL A 74 5.50 9.07 -3.20
CA VAL A 74 6.93 8.76 -3.15
C VAL A 74 7.47 9.28 -1.82
N THR A 75 7.93 8.38 -0.96
CA THR A 75 8.54 8.72 0.33
C THR A 75 10.01 9.16 0.13
N ASP A 76 10.61 9.73 1.17
CA ASP A 76 12.05 10.07 1.14
C ASP A 76 12.93 8.82 0.99
N GLN A 77 12.50 7.68 1.55
CA GLN A 77 13.17 6.41 1.36
C GLN A 77 13.08 5.96 -0.10
N ASP A 78 11.88 6.03 -0.70
CA ASP A 78 11.70 5.69 -2.12
C ASP A 78 12.59 6.55 -3.03
N ARG A 79 12.72 7.86 -2.72
CA ARG A 79 13.62 8.76 -3.47
C ARG A 79 15.07 8.30 -3.38
N SER A 80 15.51 7.89 -2.20
CA SER A 80 16.87 7.38 -1.99
C SER A 80 17.09 6.07 -2.76
N ASP A 81 16.12 5.17 -2.74
CA ASP A 81 16.17 3.88 -3.43
C ASP A 81 16.13 4.05 -4.95
N LEU A 82 15.31 4.99 -5.46
CA LEU A 82 15.28 5.35 -6.89
C LEU A 82 16.62 5.91 -7.37
N LEU A 83 17.27 6.80 -6.59
CA LEU A 83 18.60 7.30 -6.91
C LEU A 83 19.64 6.18 -6.98
N LEU A 84 19.58 5.24 -6.03
CA LEU A 84 20.44 4.06 -6.07
C LEU A 84 20.16 3.21 -7.30
N GLY A 85 18.89 2.99 -7.63
CA GLY A 85 18.49 2.26 -8.84
C GLY A 85 19.03 2.88 -10.12
N ILE A 86 18.93 4.21 -10.26
CA ILE A 86 19.51 4.95 -11.39
C ILE A 86 21.02 4.72 -11.47
N GLN A 87 21.73 4.85 -10.34
CA GLN A 87 23.19 4.65 -10.28
C GLN A 87 23.60 3.21 -10.66
N GLN A 88 22.77 2.22 -10.33
CA GLN A 88 23.01 0.82 -10.66
C GLN A 88 22.53 0.44 -12.07
N GLY A 89 21.90 1.36 -12.80
CA GLY A 89 21.46 1.15 -14.18
C GLY A 89 20.32 0.16 -14.29
N VAL A 90 19.31 0.23 -13.38
CA VAL A 90 18.11 -0.60 -13.50
C VAL A 90 17.30 -0.22 -14.73
N ASP A 91 16.67 -1.18 -15.37
CA ASP A 91 15.83 -0.97 -16.55
C ASP A 91 14.39 -0.66 -16.19
N VAL A 92 13.92 -1.15 -15.03
CA VAL A 92 12.51 -1.12 -14.61
C VAL A 92 12.40 -0.84 -13.13
N VAL A 93 11.43 -0.01 -12.75
CA VAL A 93 10.96 0.21 -11.38
C VAL A 93 9.54 -0.33 -11.24
N ALA A 94 9.32 -1.23 -10.29
CA ALA A 94 8.00 -1.70 -9.90
C ALA A 94 7.50 -0.90 -8.69
N ALA A 95 6.56 0.01 -8.91
CA ALA A 95 6.01 0.89 -7.89
C ALA A 95 4.88 0.20 -7.13
N SER A 96 5.07 -0.05 -5.83
CA SER A 96 4.05 -0.63 -4.95
C SER A 96 3.03 0.42 -4.51
N PHE A 97 1.82 -0.05 -4.19
CA PHE A 97 0.72 0.75 -3.64
C PHE A 97 0.38 2.00 -4.46
N VAL A 98 0.48 1.91 -5.79
CA VAL A 98 0.03 2.97 -6.69
C VAL A 98 -1.48 3.18 -6.51
N ARG A 99 -1.91 4.44 -6.29
CA ARG A 99 -3.31 4.79 -6.03
C ARG A 99 -3.97 5.50 -7.20
N ASP A 100 -3.19 6.23 -7.99
CA ASP A 100 -3.65 7.04 -9.11
C ASP A 100 -2.53 7.32 -10.12
N GLY A 101 -2.87 7.89 -11.26
CA GLY A 101 -1.89 8.29 -12.28
C GLY A 101 -0.99 9.44 -11.86
N ALA A 102 -1.41 10.26 -10.88
CA ALA A 102 -0.57 11.37 -10.38
C ALA A 102 0.67 10.82 -9.67
N GLY A 103 0.53 9.76 -8.88
CA GLY A 103 1.65 9.06 -8.25
C GLY A 103 2.61 8.47 -9.27
N VAL A 104 2.10 7.88 -10.35
CA VAL A 104 2.96 7.37 -11.44
C VAL A 104 3.73 8.50 -12.10
N ARG A 105 3.07 9.64 -12.41
CA ARG A 105 3.73 10.82 -12.97
C ARG A 105 4.80 11.39 -12.05
N GLU A 106 4.57 11.38 -10.74
CA GLU A 106 5.57 11.84 -9.76
C GLU A 106 6.83 10.98 -9.81
N ILE A 107 6.69 9.64 -9.85
CA ILE A 107 7.82 8.71 -9.98
C ILE A 107 8.58 8.96 -11.29
N LYS A 108 7.88 9.01 -12.41
CA LYS A 108 8.49 9.26 -13.74
C LYS A 108 9.22 10.58 -13.80
N ARG A 109 8.65 11.65 -13.22
CA ARG A 109 9.29 12.95 -13.16
C ARG A 109 10.57 12.87 -12.33
N PHE A 110 10.51 12.25 -11.15
CA PHE A 110 11.69 12.09 -10.29
C PHE A 110 12.81 11.33 -11.00
N LEU A 111 12.50 10.23 -11.70
CA LEU A 111 13.46 9.48 -12.51
C LEU A 111 14.07 10.36 -13.60
N ALA A 112 13.27 11.08 -14.36
CA ALA A 112 13.71 11.94 -15.46
C ALA A 112 14.64 13.07 -14.97
N ASP A 113 14.27 13.73 -13.87
CA ASP A 113 15.04 14.84 -13.27
C ASP A 113 16.40 14.39 -12.72
N ASN A 114 16.58 13.08 -12.47
CA ASN A 114 17.80 12.51 -11.92
C ASN A 114 18.58 11.60 -12.91
N GLY A 115 18.26 11.69 -14.21
CA GLY A 115 19.00 10.96 -15.26
C GLY A 115 18.48 9.56 -15.57
N GLY A 116 17.35 9.16 -14.99
CA GLY A 116 16.68 7.86 -15.21
C GLY A 116 15.48 7.92 -16.17
N ALA A 117 15.45 8.87 -17.14
CA ALA A 117 14.32 9.06 -18.05
C ALA A 117 13.97 7.82 -18.91
N GLY A 118 14.91 6.89 -19.09
CA GLY A 118 14.69 5.64 -19.84
C GLY A 118 14.21 4.47 -18.99
N ILE A 119 14.07 4.63 -17.67
CA ILE A 119 13.63 3.57 -16.76
C ILE A 119 12.11 3.44 -16.85
N ALA A 120 11.64 2.23 -17.19
CA ALA A 120 10.21 1.94 -17.26
C ALA A 120 9.59 1.84 -15.85
N VAL A 121 8.37 2.36 -15.68
CA VAL A 121 7.61 2.30 -14.43
C VAL A 121 6.44 1.33 -14.57
N ILE A 122 6.49 0.23 -13.83
CA ILE A 122 5.38 -0.73 -13.71
C ILE A 122 4.58 -0.37 -12.45
N ALA A 123 3.31 -0.03 -12.62
CA ALA A 123 2.41 0.22 -11.52
C ALA A 123 1.84 -1.08 -10.97
N LYS A 124 2.05 -1.34 -9.67
CA LYS A 124 1.47 -2.49 -8.99
C LYS A 124 0.09 -2.14 -8.46
N ILE A 125 -0.92 -2.90 -8.89
CA ILE A 125 -2.31 -2.76 -8.44
C ILE A 125 -2.51 -3.68 -7.24
N GLU A 126 -2.48 -3.09 -6.05
CA GLU A 126 -2.47 -3.75 -4.75
C GLU A 126 -3.61 -3.30 -3.84
N ALA A 127 -4.10 -2.07 -4.02
CA ALA A 127 -5.11 -1.47 -3.17
C ALA A 127 -6.45 -1.32 -3.88
N ALA A 128 -7.55 -1.45 -3.13
CA ALA A 128 -8.90 -1.27 -3.66
C ALA A 128 -9.09 0.11 -4.31
N GLY A 129 -8.53 1.18 -3.71
CA GLY A 129 -8.62 2.55 -4.23
C GLY A 129 -7.94 2.75 -5.59
N ALA A 130 -6.98 1.90 -5.98
CA ALA A 130 -6.37 1.95 -7.31
C ALA A 130 -7.35 1.56 -8.42
N LEU A 131 -8.37 0.75 -8.11
CA LEU A 131 -9.35 0.28 -9.08
C LEU A 131 -10.24 1.42 -9.59
N ASP A 132 -10.55 2.39 -8.75
CA ASP A 132 -11.35 3.57 -9.10
C ASP A 132 -10.60 4.48 -10.10
N ASN A 133 -9.27 4.42 -10.09
CA ASN A 133 -8.37 5.24 -10.90
C ASN A 133 -7.63 4.41 -11.97
N ILE A 134 -8.05 3.17 -12.22
CA ILE A 134 -7.29 2.21 -13.03
C ILE A 134 -6.98 2.73 -14.44
N HIS A 135 -7.92 3.41 -15.10
CA HIS A 135 -7.70 3.97 -16.43
C HIS A 135 -6.63 5.07 -16.46
N ASP A 136 -6.56 5.88 -15.40
CA ASP A 136 -5.54 6.92 -15.28
C ASP A 136 -4.16 6.29 -15.01
N ILE A 137 -4.10 5.28 -14.15
CA ILE A 137 -2.88 4.52 -13.86
C ILE A 137 -2.36 3.84 -15.14
N VAL A 138 -3.21 3.14 -15.87
CA VAL A 138 -2.84 2.44 -17.12
C VAL A 138 -2.30 3.41 -18.17
N ARG A 139 -2.87 4.62 -18.27
CA ARG A 139 -2.41 5.64 -19.22
C ARG A 139 -1.02 6.17 -18.90
N GLU A 140 -0.69 6.30 -17.62
CA GLU A 140 0.55 6.92 -17.16
C GLU A 140 1.70 5.93 -16.96
N ALA A 141 1.41 4.66 -16.66
CA ALA A 141 2.42 3.63 -16.42
C ALA A 141 2.94 3.03 -17.74
N ASP A 142 4.14 2.50 -17.73
CA ASP A 142 4.71 1.75 -18.86
C ASP A 142 4.27 0.28 -18.85
N GLY A 143 3.76 -0.18 -17.72
CA GLY A 143 3.16 -1.50 -17.54
C GLY A 143 2.40 -1.61 -16.23
N ILE A 144 1.62 -2.67 -16.11
CA ILE A 144 0.79 -2.94 -14.93
C ILE A 144 1.15 -4.31 -14.36
N MET A 145 1.24 -4.39 -13.03
CA MET A 145 1.32 -5.65 -12.31
C MET A 145 0.07 -5.82 -11.44
N VAL A 146 -0.72 -6.82 -11.69
CA VAL A 146 -1.82 -7.20 -10.80
C VAL A 146 -1.26 -8.04 -9.67
N ALA A 147 -0.99 -7.42 -8.53
CA ALA A 147 -0.44 -8.06 -7.33
C ALA A 147 -1.57 -8.79 -6.58
N ARG A 148 -1.91 -9.99 -7.04
CA ARG A 148 -3.11 -10.74 -6.60
C ARG A 148 -3.15 -11.03 -5.11
N GLY A 149 -1.99 -11.25 -4.48
CA GLY A 149 -1.87 -11.47 -3.04
C GLY A 149 -2.37 -10.25 -2.27
N ASP A 150 -1.71 -9.11 -2.49
CA ASP A 150 -2.01 -7.86 -1.80
C ASP A 150 -3.42 -7.35 -2.14
N LEU A 151 -3.80 -7.39 -3.42
CA LEU A 151 -5.14 -7.00 -3.85
C LEU A 151 -6.23 -7.87 -3.19
N GLY A 152 -5.97 -9.17 -2.96
CA GLY A 152 -6.89 -10.09 -2.30
C GLY A 152 -7.06 -9.86 -0.80
N VAL A 153 -6.17 -9.08 -0.18
CA VAL A 153 -6.33 -8.57 1.19
C VAL A 153 -7.30 -7.38 1.22
N GLU A 154 -7.24 -6.53 0.19
CA GLU A 154 -8.02 -5.29 0.09
C GLU A 154 -9.44 -5.51 -0.46
N VAL A 155 -9.63 -6.51 -1.32
CA VAL A 155 -10.94 -6.84 -1.91
C VAL A 155 -11.29 -8.30 -1.65
N PRO A 156 -12.59 -8.70 -1.71
CA PRO A 156 -12.95 -10.11 -1.58
C PRO A 156 -12.18 -10.97 -2.60
N ALA A 157 -11.53 -12.03 -2.13
CA ALA A 157 -10.62 -12.85 -2.93
C ALA A 157 -11.25 -13.41 -4.22
N TYR A 158 -12.56 -13.70 -4.21
CA TYR A 158 -13.29 -14.17 -5.39
C TYR A 158 -13.40 -13.13 -6.50
N ARG A 159 -13.22 -11.81 -6.19
CA ARG A 159 -13.23 -10.74 -7.19
C ARG A 159 -11.91 -10.62 -7.95
N VAL A 160 -10.79 -11.05 -7.35
CA VAL A 160 -9.45 -10.86 -7.92
C VAL A 160 -9.32 -11.41 -9.35
N PRO A 161 -9.82 -12.63 -9.69
CA PRO A 161 -9.74 -13.13 -11.06
C PRO A 161 -10.53 -12.30 -12.08
N TYR A 162 -11.64 -11.70 -11.67
CA TYR A 162 -12.43 -10.81 -12.53
C TYR A 162 -11.71 -9.48 -12.77
N LEU A 163 -11.25 -8.85 -11.69
CA LEU A 163 -10.48 -7.62 -11.73
C LEU A 163 -9.21 -7.78 -12.59
N GLN A 164 -8.50 -8.89 -12.43
CA GLN A 164 -7.35 -9.18 -13.27
C GLN A 164 -7.71 -9.21 -14.77
N LYS A 165 -8.82 -9.86 -15.14
CA LYS A 165 -9.27 -9.91 -16.54
C LYS A 165 -9.64 -8.51 -17.04
N GLU A 166 -10.37 -7.73 -16.26
CA GLU A 166 -10.73 -6.34 -16.61
C GLU A 166 -9.48 -5.50 -16.84
N ILE A 167 -8.49 -5.56 -15.93
CA ILE A 167 -7.25 -4.78 -16.06
C ILE A 167 -6.43 -5.20 -17.28
N ILE A 168 -6.39 -6.50 -17.62
CA ILE A 168 -5.66 -6.97 -18.81
C ILE A 168 -6.29 -6.48 -20.13
N HIS A 169 -7.57 -6.15 -20.14
CA HIS A 169 -8.25 -5.66 -21.32
C HIS A 169 -8.16 -4.14 -21.55
N LEU A 170 -7.55 -3.41 -20.59
CA LEU A 170 -7.30 -1.97 -20.69
C LEU A 170 -6.01 -1.69 -21.45
#